data_500b0d91fcdb806d6c450cf714c1eec3
#
_entry.id   500b0d91fcdb806d6c450cf714c1eec3
#
_cell.length_a   1.000
_cell.length_b   1.000
_cell.length_c   1.000
_cell.angle_alpha   90.00
_cell.angle_beta   90.00
_cell.angle_gamma   90.00
#
_symmetry.space_group_name_H-M   'P 1'
#
loop_
_entity.id
_entity.type
_entity.pdbx_description
1 polymer ?
#
loop_
_entity_poly.entity_id
_entity_poly.type
_entity_poly.pdbx_seq_one_letter_code
_entity_poly.pdbx_strand_id
1 'polypeptide(L)'
;MSQTSSVSAANAPKPVGAYPHARKVGNLLFLSGVGPRIAGSDSTDSGVPGLKLDKNGNFLEFDFEAQCRNVFENVRLILEASGSKWDNLVDVTVFLVNMKRDFHTYNRLYAEYFTTAQPCRTTVEINSLPTPIAIELKCIATIE
;
A
#
# COMPACT_ATOMS: atom_id res chain seq x y z
N MET A 1 -0.12 31.18 -1.19
CA MET A 1 1.07 30.30 -1.12
C MET A 1 0.64 28.88 -0.87
N SER A 2 1.03 27.97 -1.73
CA SER A 2 0.80 26.57 -1.45
C SER A 2 1.75 26.12 -0.36
N GLN A 3 1.25 25.32 0.56
CA GLN A 3 2.07 24.74 1.61
C GLN A 3 2.35 23.28 1.26
N THR A 4 3.62 22.89 1.45
CA THR A 4 4.02 21.52 1.26
C THR A 4 4.71 21.04 2.52
N SER A 5 4.48 19.79 2.88
CA SER A 5 5.18 19.18 4.00
C SER A 5 5.25 17.68 3.81
N SER A 6 6.30 17.07 4.36
CA SER A 6 6.46 15.63 4.35
C SER A 6 5.83 15.03 5.58
N VAL A 7 5.33 13.81 5.47
CA VAL A 7 4.74 13.06 6.57
C VAL A 7 5.53 11.78 6.80
N SER A 8 5.89 11.55 8.06
CA SER A 8 6.49 10.30 8.49
C SER A 8 5.53 9.61 9.45
N ALA A 9 5.03 8.45 9.06
CA ALA A 9 4.06 7.71 9.85
C ALA A 9 4.79 6.67 10.70
N ALA A 10 4.86 6.90 12.01
CA ALA A 10 5.62 6.04 12.93
C ALA A 10 5.06 4.62 12.97
N ASN A 11 3.77 4.45 12.73
CA ASN A 11 3.10 3.15 12.80
C ASN A 11 3.11 2.38 11.48
N ALA A 12 3.62 2.98 10.41
CA ALA A 12 3.72 2.33 9.11
C ALA A 12 5.12 1.75 8.91
N PRO A 13 5.30 0.77 8.00
CA PRO A 13 6.65 0.27 7.70
C PRO A 13 7.54 1.39 7.18
N LYS A 14 8.82 1.35 7.52
CA LYS A 14 9.77 2.34 7.02
C LYS A 14 9.88 2.25 5.50
N PRO A 15 10.00 3.41 4.80
CA PRO A 15 10.25 3.40 3.37
C PRO A 15 11.56 2.67 3.05
N VAL A 16 11.59 2.00 1.90
CA VAL A 16 12.78 1.26 1.46
C VAL A 16 13.79 2.15 0.72
N GLY A 17 13.64 3.45 0.78
CA GLY A 17 14.51 4.40 0.12
C GLY A 17 14.36 5.79 0.73
N ALA A 18 14.98 6.77 0.08
CA ALA A 18 15.03 8.14 0.59
C ALA A 18 13.77 8.92 0.17
N TYR A 19 12.64 8.58 0.79
CA TYR A 19 11.37 9.27 0.53
C TYR A 19 10.46 9.17 1.75
N PRO A 20 9.54 10.14 1.93
CA PRO A 20 8.60 10.11 3.06
C PRO A 20 7.45 9.14 2.78
N HIS A 21 6.63 8.89 3.79
CA HIS A 21 5.40 8.13 3.59
C HIS A 21 4.39 8.91 2.73
N ALA A 22 4.35 10.24 2.88
CA ALA A 22 3.43 11.08 2.13
C ALA A 22 3.91 12.52 2.10
N ARG A 23 3.35 13.30 1.17
CA ARG A 23 3.56 14.75 1.12
C ARG A 23 2.21 15.45 0.98
N LYS A 24 2.07 16.52 1.73
CA LYS A 24 0.92 17.42 1.63
C LYS A 24 1.23 18.54 0.65
N VAL A 25 0.31 18.80 -0.26
CA VAL A 25 0.43 19.90 -1.21
C VAL A 25 -0.95 20.58 -1.26
N GLY A 26 -1.07 21.73 -0.61
CA GLY A 26 -2.39 22.35 -0.43
C GLY A 26 -3.28 21.43 0.38
N ASN A 27 -4.46 21.12 -0.15
CA ASN A 27 -5.40 20.19 0.48
C ASN A 27 -5.30 18.75 -0.07
N LEU A 28 -4.25 18.48 -0.86
CA LEU A 28 -4.02 17.14 -1.40
C LEU A 28 -2.91 16.43 -0.63
N LEU A 29 -3.05 15.13 -0.55
CA LEU A 29 -2.09 14.27 0.09
C LEU A 29 -1.64 13.21 -0.92
N PHE A 30 -0.34 13.19 -1.20
CA PHE A 30 0.27 12.21 -2.11
C PHE A 30 1.02 11.19 -1.27
N LEU A 31 0.59 9.93 -1.33
CA LEU A 31 1.30 8.86 -0.66
C LEU A 31 2.38 8.30 -1.58
N SER A 32 3.53 7.96 -1.02
CA SER A 32 4.49 7.12 -1.72
C SER A 32 3.89 5.73 -1.92
N GLY A 33 4.48 4.91 -2.76
CA GLY A 33 4.02 3.54 -2.95
C GLY A 33 3.94 2.79 -1.62
N VAL A 34 2.82 2.13 -1.37
CA VAL A 34 2.58 1.42 -0.12
C VAL A 34 2.47 -0.07 -0.39
N GLY A 35 3.31 -0.85 0.25
CA GLY A 35 3.28 -2.30 0.17
C GLY A 35 2.69 -2.95 1.42
N PRO A 36 2.66 -4.27 1.44
CA PRO A 36 2.02 -5.03 2.52
C PRO A 36 2.93 -5.38 3.70
N ARG A 37 4.15 -4.84 3.78
CA ARG A 37 5.04 -5.19 4.88
C ARG A 37 4.43 -4.79 6.22
N ILE A 38 4.71 -5.59 7.24
CA ILE A 38 4.24 -5.32 8.60
C ILE A 38 5.10 -4.21 9.20
N ALA A 39 4.45 -3.25 9.86
CA ALA A 39 5.15 -2.14 10.52
C ALA A 39 6.14 -2.67 11.55
N GLY A 40 7.31 -2.02 11.61
CA GLY A 40 8.35 -2.41 12.55
C GLY A 40 9.28 -3.52 12.05
N SER A 41 9.00 -4.10 10.87
CA SER A 41 9.89 -5.09 10.28
C SER A 41 10.99 -4.40 9.48
N ASP A 42 12.22 -4.85 9.66
CA ASP A 42 13.36 -4.36 8.87
C ASP A 42 13.62 -5.23 7.66
N SER A 43 13.11 -6.45 7.69
CA SER A 43 13.34 -7.43 6.65
C SER A 43 12.39 -7.23 5.49
N THR A 44 12.87 -7.51 4.30
CA THR A 44 12.06 -7.40 3.09
C THR A 44 11.18 -8.62 2.88
N ASP A 45 11.48 -9.73 3.52
CA ASP A 45 10.73 -10.98 3.36
C ASP A 45 10.01 -11.41 4.64
N SER A 46 10.68 -11.40 5.79
CA SER A 46 10.05 -11.86 7.03
C SER A 46 8.92 -10.98 7.53
N GLY A 47 8.82 -9.76 7.02
CA GLY A 47 7.76 -8.83 7.40
C GLY A 47 6.57 -8.82 6.45
N VAL A 48 6.51 -9.73 5.48
CA VAL A 48 5.39 -9.78 4.52
C VAL A 48 4.41 -10.85 4.99
N PRO A 49 3.13 -10.49 5.23
CA PRO A 49 2.15 -11.46 5.72
C PRO A 49 1.97 -12.63 4.76
N GLY A 50 1.94 -13.83 5.32
CA GLY A 50 1.69 -15.05 4.55
C GLY A 50 2.78 -15.45 3.59
N LEU A 51 3.95 -14.80 3.64
CA LEU A 51 5.05 -15.11 2.75
C LEU A 51 6.10 -15.95 3.49
N LYS A 52 6.49 -17.05 2.86
CA LYS A 52 7.66 -17.82 3.28
C LYS A 52 8.54 -18.10 2.08
N LEU A 53 9.83 -17.90 2.25
CA LEU A 53 10.83 -18.13 1.22
C LEU A 53 11.75 -19.27 1.65
N ASP A 54 12.29 -20.02 0.67
CA ASP A 54 13.35 -20.97 0.94
C ASP A 54 14.70 -20.25 1.05
N LYS A 55 15.76 -21.00 1.29
CA LYS A 55 17.11 -20.44 1.44
C LYS A 55 17.63 -19.75 0.18
N ASN A 56 17.03 -20.02 -0.97
CA ASN A 56 17.41 -19.44 -2.25
C ASN A 56 16.51 -18.29 -2.67
N GLY A 57 15.55 -17.91 -1.81
CA GLY A 57 14.63 -16.81 -2.10
C GLY A 57 13.41 -17.21 -2.92
N ASN A 58 13.15 -18.49 -3.10
CA ASN A 58 11.95 -18.96 -3.81
C ASN A 58 10.76 -19.03 -2.87
N PHE A 59 9.57 -18.78 -3.40
CA PHE A 59 8.35 -18.82 -2.60
C PHE A 59 8.03 -20.25 -2.14
N LEU A 60 7.87 -20.44 -0.84
CA LEU A 60 7.35 -21.67 -0.24
C LEU A 60 5.86 -21.50 0.12
N GLU A 61 5.51 -20.38 0.69
CA GLU A 61 4.12 -20.05 1.02
C GLU A 61 3.81 -18.64 0.57
N PHE A 62 2.57 -18.43 0.15
CA PHE A 62 2.13 -17.14 -0.37
C PHE A 62 0.64 -16.98 -0.09
N ASP A 63 0.28 -15.91 0.60
CA ASP A 63 -1.10 -15.59 0.91
C ASP A 63 -1.40 -14.17 0.42
N PHE A 64 -1.98 -14.07 -0.77
CA PHE A 64 -2.30 -12.78 -1.36
C PHE A 64 -3.34 -12.01 -0.55
N GLU A 65 -4.35 -12.70 -0.01
CA GLU A 65 -5.37 -12.03 0.80
C GLU A 65 -4.76 -11.34 2.01
N ALA A 66 -3.84 -12.02 2.70
CA ALA A 66 -3.15 -11.44 3.84
C ALA A 66 -2.35 -10.19 3.43
N GLN A 67 -1.71 -10.23 2.27
CA GLN A 67 -1.00 -9.06 1.76
C GLN A 67 -1.94 -7.91 1.43
N CYS A 68 -3.08 -8.19 0.81
CA CYS A 68 -4.09 -7.16 0.52
C CYS A 68 -4.59 -6.48 1.78
N ARG A 69 -4.96 -7.25 2.78
CA ARG A 69 -5.49 -6.68 4.01
C ARG A 69 -4.45 -5.80 4.68
N ASN A 70 -3.19 -6.22 4.64
CA ASN A 70 -2.14 -5.43 5.28
C ASN A 70 -1.75 -4.19 4.47
N VAL A 71 -1.80 -4.23 3.15
CA VAL A 71 -1.54 -3.01 2.37
C VAL A 71 -2.63 -1.97 2.62
N PHE A 72 -3.88 -2.39 2.74
CA PHE A 72 -4.97 -1.46 3.09
C PHE A 72 -4.75 -0.88 4.49
N GLU A 73 -4.33 -1.70 5.44
CA GLU A 73 -4.03 -1.21 6.79
C GLU A 73 -2.89 -0.19 6.78
N ASN A 74 -1.83 -0.45 6.01
CA ASN A 74 -0.71 0.48 5.91
C ASN A 74 -1.14 1.82 5.30
N VAL A 75 -1.99 1.78 4.27
CA VAL A 75 -2.54 3.00 3.68
C VAL A 75 -3.33 3.78 4.73
N ARG A 76 -4.20 3.09 5.50
CA ARG A 76 -5.00 3.72 6.54
C ARG A 76 -4.11 4.40 7.59
N LEU A 77 -3.06 3.72 8.03
CA LEU A 77 -2.14 4.28 9.03
C LEU A 77 -1.47 5.56 8.52
N ILE A 78 -1.04 5.58 7.25
CA ILE A 78 -0.41 6.77 6.68
C ILE A 78 -1.42 7.91 6.54
N LEU A 79 -2.63 7.61 6.11
CA LEU A 79 -3.69 8.62 6.00
C LEU A 79 -3.95 9.26 7.36
N GLU A 80 -4.13 8.45 8.40
CA GLU A 80 -4.43 8.97 9.73
C GLU A 80 -3.28 9.78 10.31
N ALA A 81 -2.05 9.33 10.12
CA ALA A 81 -0.86 10.09 10.53
C ALA A 81 -0.74 11.41 9.79
N SER A 82 -1.37 11.53 8.63
CA SER A 82 -1.33 12.72 7.80
C SER A 82 -2.49 13.68 8.06
N GLY A 83 -3.39 13.34 8.97
CA GLY A 83 -4.59 14.15 9.22
C GLY A 83 -5.70 13.92 8.20
N SER A 84 -5.64 12.81 7.48
CA SER A 84 -6.67 12.40 6.53
C SER A 84 -7.41 11.17 7.06
N LYS A 85 -8.18 10.52 6.23
CA LYS A 85 -8.90 9.29 6.60
C LYS A 85 -9.20 8.48 5.36
N TRP A 86 -9.60 7.23 5.55
CA TRP A 86 -9.86 6.29 4.47
C TRP A 86 -10.82 6.84 3.41
N ASP A 87 -11.91 7.46 3.84
CA ASP A 87 -12.94 7.97 2.92
C ASP A 87 -12.48 9.19 2.12
N ASN A 88 -11.33 9.74 2.43
CA ASN A 88 -10.76 10.87 1.68
C ASN A 88 -9.91 10.42 0.49
N LEU A 89 -9.75 9.13 0.27
CA LEU A 89 -9.04 8.62 -0.90
C LEU A 89 -9.74 9.04 -2.18
N VAL A 90 -8.98 9.58 -3.12
CA VAL A 90 -9.47 10.12 -4.40
C VAL A 90 -9.07 9.23 -5.56
N ASP A 91 -7.85 8.71 -5.53
CA ASP A 91 -7.31 7.95 -6.65
C ASP A 91 -6.37 6.85 -6.14
N VAL A 92 -6.55 5.64 -6.67
CA VAL A 92 -5.75 4.48 -6.29
C VAL A 92 -5.23 3.81 -7.55
N THR A 93 -3.91 3.71 -7.66
CA THR A 93 -3.27 2.88 -8.67
C THR A 93 -2.79 1.60 -8.01
N VAL A 94 -3.18 0.47 -8.57
CA VAL A 94 -2.88 -0.85 -8.04
C VAL A 94 -1.86 -1.54 -8.92
N PHE A 95 -0.75 -1.95 -8.32
CA PHE A 95 0.29 -2.70 -9.02
C PHE A 95 0.26 -4.14 -8.53
N LEU A 96 -0.02 -5.08 -9.45
CA LEU A 96 -0.02 -6.51 -9.16
C LEU A 96 1.11 -7.18 -9.95
N VAL A 97 1.71 -8.21 -9.40
CA VAL A 97 2.75 -8.95 -10.12
C VAL A 97 2.18 -10.18 -10.84
N ASN A 98 0.93 -10.57 -10.53
CA ASN A 98 0.27 -11.69 -11.19
C ASN A 98 -1.24 -11.44 -11.28
N MET A 99 -1.65 -10.78 -12.35
CA MET A 99 -3.03 -10.39 -12.54
C MET A 99 -3.99 -11.59 -12.57
N LYS A 100 -3.62 -12.64 -13.31
CA LYS A 100 -4.47 -13.81 -13.45
C LYS A 100 -4.73 -14.50 -12.13
N ARG A 101 -3.69 -14.63 -11.30
CA ARG A 101 -3.82 -15.29 -10.00
C ARG A 101 -4.60 -14.45 -9.00
N ASP A 102 -4.37 -13.11 -8.99
CA ASP A 102 -4.71 -12.28 -7.85
C ASP A 102 -5.89 -11.33 -8.07
N PHE A 103 -6.27 -11.05 -9.32
CA PHE A 103 -7.24 -9.98 -9.60
C PHE A 103 -8.60 -10.22 -8.95
N HIS A 104 -9.13 -11.43 -9.04
CA HIS A 104 -10.46 -11.71 -8.47
C HIS A 104 -10.47 -11.56 -6.95
N THR A 105 -9.42 -12.04 -6.29
CA THR A 105 -9.28 -11.88 -4.84
C THR A 105 -9.17 -10.41 -4.48
N TYR A 106 -8.33 -9.67 -5.21
CA TYR A 106 -8.16 -8.24 -4.97
C TYR A 106 -9.49 -7.51 -5.12
N ASN A 107 -10.20 -7.78 -6.21
CA ASN A 107 -11.45 -7.09 -6.50
C ASN A 107 -12.52 -7.37 -5.42
N ARG A 108 -12.57 -8.59 -4.92
CA ARG A 108 -13.49 -8.97 -3.83
C ARG A 108 -13.16 -8.21 -2.54
N LEU A 109 -11.88 -8.20 -2.17
CA LEU A 109 -11.44 -7.50 -0.96
C LEU A 109 -11.60 -5.98 -1.09
N TYR A 110 -11.30 -5.44 -2.26
CA TYR A 110 -11.46 -4.03 -2.52
C TYR A 110 -12.92 -3.59 -2.28
N ALA A 111 -13.86 -4.39 -2.72
CA ALA A 111 -15.29 -4.10 -2.52
C ALA A 111 -15.67 -4.08 -1.04
N GLU A 112 -14.99 -4.87 -0.20
CA GLU A 112 -15.23 -4.87 1.24
C GLU A 112 -14.75 -3.56 1.91
N TYR A 113 -13.65 -3.00 1.42
CA TYR A 113 -13.00 -1.82 2.03
C TYR A 113 -13.54 -0.50 1.50
N PHE A 114 -14.09 -0.47 0.28
CA PHE A 114 -14.55 0.74 -0.35
C PHE A 114 -16.08 0.73 -0.54
N THR A 115 -16.79 0.67 0.57
CA THR A 115 -18.25 0.63 0.57
C THR A 115 -18.87 2.02 0.59
N THR A 116 -18.21 2.99 1.21
CA THR A 116 -18.72 4.36 1.37
C THR A 116 -18.16 5.27 0.31
N ALA A 117 -16.86 5.48 0.31
CA ALA A 117 -16.18 6.30 -0.69
C ALA A 117 -15.53 5.38 -1.72
N GLN A 118 -15.66 5.75 -2.99
CA GLN A 118 -15.11 4.96 -4.08
C GLN A 118 -14.16 5.84 -4.89
N PRO A 119 -12.86 5.77 -4.62
CA PRO A 119 -11.88 6.53 -5.41
C PRO A 119 -11.81 6.01 -6.84
N CYS A 120 -11.26 6.82 -7.73
CA CYS A 120 -10.86 6.30 -9.03
C CYS A 120 -9.83 5.21 -8.85
N ARG A 121 -9.81 4.24 -9.74
CA ARG A 121 -8.87 3.13 -9.63
C ARG A 121 -8.33 2.74 -11.01
N THR A 122 -7.03 2.49 -11.06
CA THR A 122 -6.37 1.87 -12.21
C THR A 122 -5.59 0.66 -11.69
N THR A 123 -5.75 -0.49 -12.34
CA THR A 123 -5.08 -1.73 -11.94
C THR A 123 -4.20 -2.21 -13.09
N VAL A 124 -2.91 -2.42 -12.80
CA VAL A 124 -1.94 -2.85 -13.81
C VAL A 124 -1.10 -4.01 -13.29
N GLU A 125 -0.62 -4.84 -14.19
CA GLU A 125 0.36 -5.87 -13.88
C GLU A 125 1.75 -5.36 -14.23
N ILE A 126 2.72 -5.63 -13.36
CA ILE A 126 4.11 -5.24 -13.54
C ILE A 126 5.01 -6.46 -13.34
N ASN A 127 6.27 -6.36 -13.75
CA ASN A 127 7.21 -7.48 -13.65
C ASN A 127 7.57 -7.82 -12.21
N SER A 128 7.88 -6.81 -11.39
CA SER A 128 8.33 -7.04 -10.03
C SER A 128 8.20 -5.77 -9.22
N LEU A 129 8.31 -5.93 -7.92
CA LEU A 129 8.33 -4.84 -6.95
C LEU A 129 9.63 -4.89 -6.16
N PRO A 130 10.04 -3.78 -5.52
CA PRO A 130 11.34 -3.70 -4.83
C PRO A 130 11.58 -4.76 -3.76
N THR A 131 10.53 -5.30 -3.16
CA THR A 131 10.62 -6.36 -2.17
C THR A 131 9.76 -7.54 -2.64
N PRO A 132 9.87 -8.73 -2.04
CA PRO A 132 9.11 -9.90 -2.50
C PRO A 132 7.64 -9.81 -2.09
N ILE A 133 6.94 -8.84 -2.64
CA ILE A 133 5.52 -8.58 -2.39
C ILE A 133 4.74 -8.75 -3.69
N ALA A 134 3.45 -9.00 -3.58
CA ALA A 134 2.59 -9.24 -4.73
C ALA A 134 1.74 -8.04 -5.11
N ILE A 135 1.73 -7.01 -4.28
CA ILE A 135 0.85 -5.85 -4.47
C ILE A 135 1.50 -4.60 -3.90
N GLU A 136 1.26 -3.48 -4.57
CA GLU A 136 1.60 -2.16 -4.07
C GLU A 136 0.51 -1.18 -4.52
N LEU A 137 0.21 -0.20 -3.69
CA LEU A 137 -0.76 0.84 -4.01
C LEU A 137 -0.09 2.20 -4.06
N LYS A 138 -0.51 3.00 -5.04
CA LYS A 138 -0.19 4.43 -5.12
C LYS A 138 -1.48 5.20 -4.93
N CYS A 139 -1.54 6.03 -3.89
CA CYS A 139 -2.79 6.69 -3.49
C CYS A 139 -2.66 8.21 -3.46
N ILE A 140 -3.75 8.88 -3.79
CA ILE A 140 -3.91 10.32 -3.60
C ILE A 140 -5.18 10.51 -2.78
N ALA A 141 -5.13 11.40 -1.80
CA ALA A 141 -6.26 11.68 -0.92
C ALA A 141 -6.40 13.20 -0.72
N THR A 142 -7.52 13.60 -0.14
CA THR A 142 -7.67 14.96 0.38
C THR A 142 -7.38 14.96 1.86
N ILE A 143 -7.02 16.12 2.40
CA ILE A 143 -6.74 16.24 3.83
C ILE A 143 -8.00 16.58 4.60
N GLU A 144 -8.95 17.13 3.94
CA GLU A 144 -10.13 17.62 4.57
C GLU A 144 -11.21 16.56 4.64
#